data_938370e8c42b86f803bd8a4d66fa9818
#
_entry.id   938370e8c42b86f803bd8a4d66fa9818
#
_cell.length_a   1.000
_cell.length_b   1.000
_cell.length_c   1.000
_cell.angle_alpha   90.00
_cell.angle_beta   90.00
_cell.angle_gamma   90.00
#
_symmetry.space_group_name_H-M   'P 1'
#
loop_
_entity.id
_entity.type
_entity.pdbx_description
1 polymer ?
#
loop_
_entity_poly.entity_id
_entity_poly.type
_entity_poly.pdbx_seq_one_letter_code
_entity_poly.pdbx_strand_id
1 'polypeptide(L)'
;MWGDIAIAFILAFVVTFVTTPYMIKIAKKVGAVDIPKDERRAHKKAIPKFGGPAVILGFLISTIYLLIVMSMEHTINLFDFQQYWKKLLGFLSGILIISAFCVVDDIKTIKPITKLTGQLIGAIIVAACGIRIEGITLPFINLPEIHEI
;
A
#
# COMPACT_ATOMS: atom_id res chain seq x y z
N MET A 1 14.06 -18.31 0.04
CA MET A 1 13.99 -16.84 0.28
C MET A 1 14.09 -15.98 -0.97
N TRP A 2 15.21 -15.94 -1.72
CA TRP A 2 15.29 -15.06 -2.91
C TRP A 2 14.30 -15.46 -4.02
N GLY A 3 14.07 -16.77 -4.21
CA GLY A 3 13.09 -17.27 -5.17
C GLY A 3 11.66 -16.84 -4.84
N ASP A 4 11.28 -16.89 -3.58
CA ASP A 4 9.93 -16.54 -3.13
C ASP A 4 9.65 -15.03 -3.28
N ILE A 5 10.67 -14.20 -3.04
CA ILE A 5 10.59 -12.75 -3.28
C ILE A 5 10.40 -12.48 -4.77
N ALA A 6 11.13 -13.18 -5.65
CA ALA A 6 10.97 -13.04 -7.10
C ALA A 6 9.56 -13.48 -7.56
N ILE A 7 9.06 -14.59 -7.03
CA ILE A 7 7.69 -15.07 -7.32
C ILE A 7 6.65 -14.06 -6.83
N ALA A 8 6.79 -13.53 -5.61
CA ALA A 8 5.89 -12.51 -5.07
C ALA A 8 5.88 -11.24 -5.92
N PHE A 9 7.04 -10.81 -6.41
CA PHE A 9 7.15 -9.66 -7.31
C PHE A 9 6.42 -9.91 -8.64
N ILE A 10 6.67 -11.07 -9.27
CA ILE A 10 5.99 -11.43 -10.53
C ILE A 10 4.48 -11.54 -10.30
N LEU A 11 4.06 -12.14 -9.19
CA LEU A 11 2.64 -12.29 -8.83
C LEU A 11 1.97 -10.93 -8.68
N ALA A 12 2.59 -10.00 -7.93
CA ALA A 12 2.09 -8.64 -7.78
C ALA A 12 1.95 -7.93 -9.13
N PHE A 13 2.96 -8.07 -9.99
CA PHE A 13 2.96 -7.49 -11.34
C PHE A 13 1.83 -8.07 -12.20
N VAL A 14 1.71 -9.39 -12.28
CA VAL A 14 0.69 -10.07 -13.11
C VAL A 14 -0.72 -9.73 -12.63
N VAL A 15 -0.96 -9.78 -11.31
CA VAL A 15 -2.27 -9.44 -10.74
C VAL A 15 -2.63 -7.99 -11.03
N THR A 16 -1.70 -7.06 -10.83
CA THR A 16 -1.92 -5.64 -11.14
C THR A 16 -2.23 -5.44 -12.62
N PHE A 17 -1.45 -6.08 -13.49
CA PHE A 17 -1.63 -5.98 -14.95
C PHE A 17 -2.99 -6.51 -15.40
N VAL A 18 -3.40 -7.68 -14.90
CA VAL A 18 -4.70 -8.31 -15.24
C VAL A 18 -5.88 -7.53 -14.65
N THR A 19 -5.74 -6.96 -13.45
CA THR A 19 -6.84 -6.23 -12.78
C THR A 19 -7.00 -4.80 -13.32
N THR A 20 -5.95 -4.19 -13.87
CA THR A 20 -5.99 -2.80 -14.39
C THR A 20 -7.14 -2.55 -15.38
N PRO A 21 -7.38 -3.37 -16.43
CA PRO A 21 -8.49 -3.14 -17.35
C PRO A 21 -9.87 -3.21 -16.69
N TYR A 22 -10.03 -4.02 -15.64
CA TYR A 22 -11.27 -4.08 -14.86
C TYR A 22 -11.43 -2.80 -14.03
N MET A 23 -10.36 -2.32 -13.40
CA MET A 23 -10.36 -1.06 -12.64
C MET A 23 -10.66 0.15 -13.53
N ILE A 24 -10.20 0.16 -14.77
CA ILE A 24 -10.56 1.20 -15.76
C ILE A 24 -12.09 1.20 -16.03
N LYS A 25 -12.70 0.03 -16.17
CA LYS A 25 -14.15 -0.09 -16.37
C LYS A 25 -14.93 0.40 -15.14
N ILE A 26 -14.47 0.01 -13.95
CA ILE A 26 -15.08 0.43 -12.69
C ILE A 26 -14.96 1.95 -12.51
N ALA A 27 -13.76 2.52 -12.75
CA ALA A 27 -13.52 3.95 -12.67
C ALA A 27 -14.48 4.77 -13.54
N LYS A 28 -14.69 4.33 -14.77
CA LYS A 28 -15.65 4.95 -15.70
C LYS A 28 -17.09 4.85 -15.18
N LYS A 29 -17.46 3.70 -14.57
CA LYS A 29 -18.81 3.45 -14.05
C LYS A 29 -19.12 4.30 -12.82
N VAL A 30 -18.14 4.49 -11.92
CA VAL A 30 -18.31 5.27 -10.67
C VAL A 30 -18.00 6.76 -10.84
N GLY A 31 -17.56 7.19 -12.04
CA GLY A 31 -17.23 8.58 -12.32
C GLY A 31 -15.84 9.02 -11.82
N ALA A 32 -14.97 8.10 -11.42
CA ALA A 32 -13.59 8.38 -11.00
C ALA A 32 -12.68 8.62 -12.22
N VAL A 33 -12.97 9.70 -12.96
CA VAL A 33 -12.32 10.04 -14.22
C VAL A 33 -11.85 11.48 -14.18
N ASP A 34 -10.60 11.74 -14.55
CA ASP A 34 -10.09 13.09 -14.72
C ASP A 34 -10.45 13.63 -16.11
N ILE A 35 -11.37 14.57 -16.12
CA ILE A 35 -11.80 15.27 -17.34
C ILE A 35 -11.01 16.56 -17.42
N PRO A 36 -10.26 16.83 -18.51
CA PRO A 36 -9.55 18.09 -18.67
C PRO A 36 -10.54 19.24 -18.77
N LYS A 37 -10.49 20.15 -17.79
CA LYS A 37 -11.34 21.36 -17.77
C LYS A 37 -10.65 22.59 -18.36
N ASP A 38 -9.32 22.56 -18.50
CA ASP A 38 -8.50 23.68 -18.94
C ASP A 38 -7.54 23.27 -20.07
N GLU A 39 -7.27 24.21 -21.01
CA GLU A 39 -6.33 24.04 -22.11
C GLU A 39 -4.88 23.81 -21.65
N ARG A 40 -4.56 24.16 -20.38
CA ARG A 40 -3.23 23.96 -19.79
C ARG A 40 -2.91 22.50 -19.46
N ARG A 41 -3.90 21.61 -19.47
CA ARG A 41 -3.67 20.18 -19.16
C ARG A 41 -3.09 19.44 -20.36
N ALA A 42 -2.04 18.66 -20.11
CA ALA A 42 -1.31 17.92 -21.14
C ALA A 42 -2.16 16.85 -21.86
N HIS A 43 -3.25 16.36 -21.25
CA HIS A 43 -4.11 15.34 -21.82
C HIS A 43 -5.45 15.92 -22.28
N LYS A 44 -5.85 15.54 -23.49
CA LYS A 44 -7.13 15.95 -24.11
C LYS A 44 -8.27 14.94 -23.94
N LYS A 45 -7.96 13.75 -23.40
CA LYS A 45 -8.93 12.66 -23.19
C LYS A 45 -9.15 12.42 -21.69
N ALA A 46 -10.35 11.98 -21.33
CA ALA A 46 -10.68 11.59 -19.96
C ALA A 46 -9.84 10.39 -19.50
N ILE A 47 -9.09 10.53 -18.38
CA ILE A 47 -8.20 9.50 -17.85
C ILE A 47 -8.81 8.89 -16.58
N PRO A 48 -9.01 7.56 -16.52
CA PRO A 48 -9.46 6.87 -15.32
C PRO A 48 -8.44 6.95 -14.19
N LYS A 49 -8.87 7.21 -12.94
CA LYS A 49 -8.00 7.40 -11.77
C LYS A 49 -7.72 6.13 -10.98
N PHE A 50 -8.40 5.02 -11.21
CA PHE A 50 -8.32 3.78 -10.41
C PHE A 50 -7.09 2.90 -10.67
N GLY A 51 -5.93 3.49 -10.97
CA GLY A 51 -4.67 2.76 -11.02
C GLY A 51 -4.21 2.25 -9.63
N GLY A 52 -4.37 3.08 -8.61
CA GLY A 52 -4.00 2.75 -7.23
C GLY A 52 -4.64 1.48 -6.69
N PRO A 53 -5.96 1.30 -6.75
CA PRO A 53 -6.63 0.07 -6.32
C PRO A 53 -6.11 -1.20 -6.99
N ALA A 54 -5.73 -1.17 -8.27
CA ALA A 54 -5.15 -2.31 -8.96
C ALA A 54 -3.79 -2.72 -8.35
N VAL A 55 -2.93 -1.74 -8.06
CA VAL A 55 -1.62 -1.97 -7.43
C VAL A 55 -1.78 -2.53 -6.02
N ILE A 56 -2.72 -1.99 -5.24
CA ILE A 56 -3.00 -2.46 -3.87
C ILE A 56 -3.48 -3.92 -3.88
N LEU A 57 -4.34 -4.31 -4.81
CA LEU A 57 -4.77 -5.70 -4.96
C LEU A 57 -3.59 -6.62 -5.28
N GLY A 58 -2.72 -6.24 -6.21
CA GLY A 58 -1.50 -7.00 -6.52
C GLY A 58 -0.59 -7.14 -5.30
N PHE A 59 -0.40 -6.06 -4.55
CA PHE A 59 0.38 -6.07 -3.31
C PHE A 59 -0.23 -6.98 -2.25
N LEU A 60 -1.53 -6.89 -1.99
CA LEU A 60 -2.20 -7.73 -0.97
C LEU A 60 -2.11 -9.21 -1.31
N ILE A 61 -2.33 -9.59 -2.58
CA ILE A 61 -2.24 -10.99 -3.03
C ILE A 61 -0.81 -11.52 -2.89
N SER A 62 0.21 -10.73 -3.27
CA SER A 62 1.61 -11.14 -3.11
C SER A 62 2.02 -11.23 -1.65
N THR A 63 1.48 -10.36 -0.78
CA THR A 63 1.70 -10.43 0.68
C THR A 63 1.10 -11.70 1.25
N ILE A 64 -0.13 -12.07 0.86
CA ILE A 64 -0.77 -13.33 1.29
C ILE A 64 0.07 -14.54 0.84
N TYR A 65 0.57 -14.54 -0.39
CA TYR A 65 1.46 -15.59 -0.89
C TYR A 65 2.70 -15.74 0.00
N LEU A 66 3.40 -14.63 0.29
CA LEU A 66 4.60 -14.66 1.14
C LEU A 66 4.29 -15.17 2.55
N LEU A 67 3.15 -14.79 3.13
CA LEU A 67 2.73 -15.27 4.45
C LEU A 67 2.49 -16.79 4.44
N ILE A 68 1.88 -17.32 3.40
CA ILE A 68 1.66 -18.77 3.25
C ILE A 68 3.00 -19.49 3.16
N VAL A 69 3.92 -19.02 2.32
CA VAL A 69 5.25 -19.65 2.16
C VAL A 69 6.02 -19.61 3.47
N MET A 70 6.10 -18.46 4.14
CA MET A 70 6.79 -18.32 5.42
C MET A 70 6.19 -19.21 6.53
N SER A 71 4.87 -19.41 6.51
CA SER A 71 4.19 -20.32 7.43
C SER A 71 4.54 -21.79 7.15
N MET A 72 4.67 -22.17 5.87
CA MET A 72 5.01 -23.55 5.48
C MET A 72 6.48 -23.90 5.76
N GLU A 73 7.37 -22.93 5.61
CA GLU A 73 8.81 -23.12 5.85
C GLU A 73 9.20 -23.11 7.34
N HIS A 74 8.21 -22.97 8.27
CA HIS A 74 8.45 -22.83 9.71
C HIS A 74 9.48 -21.75 10.09
N THR A 75 9.66 -20.77 9.21
CA THR A 75 10.64 -19.68 9.40
C THR A 75 10.18 -18.72 10.51
N ILE A 76 8.89 -18.76 10.87
CA ILE A 76 8.30 -17.95 11.94
C ILE A 76 8.27 -18.79 13.21
N ASN A 77 9.14 -18.46 14.17
CA ASN A 77 9.11 -19.06 15.50
C ASN A 77 7.79 -18.71 16.23
N LEU A 78 7.15 -19.71 16.81
CA LEU A 78 5.87 -19.55 17.54
C LEU A 78 5.93 -18.52 18.69
N PHE A 79 7.12 -18.28 19.26
CA PHE A 79 7.33 -17.26 20.29
C PHE A 79 7.24 -15.83 19.76
N ASP A 80 7.66 -15.61 18.51
CA ASP A 80 7.59 -14.29 17.85
C ASP A 80 6.26 -14.07 17.11
N PHE A 81 5.43 -15.12 17.00
CA PHE A 81 4.22 -15.14 16.20
C PHE A 81 3.24 -14.01 16.60
N GLN A 82 3.07 -13.79 17.89
CA GLN A 82 2.13 -12.77 18.39
C GLN A 82 2.58 -11.34 18.03
N GLN A 83 3.88 -11.08 18.05
CA GLN A 83 4.46 -9.78 17.71
C GLN A 83 4.42 -9.54 16.19
N TYR A 84 4.72 -10.57 15.38
CA TYR A 84 4.62 -10.48 13.92
C TYR A 84 3.19 -10.22 13.45
N TRP A 85 2.20 -10.92 14.02
CA TRP A 85 0.80 -10.71 13.66
C TRP A 85 0.31 -9.31 14.01
N LYS A 86 0.69 -8.77 15.15
CA LYS A 86 0.35 -7.40 15.55
C LYS A 86 0.89 -6.38 14.55
N LYS A 87 2.17 -6.48 14.18
CA LYS A 87 2.80 -5.61 13.18
C LYS A 87 2.14 -5.76 11.81
N LEU A 88 1.92 -7.00 11.38
CA LEU A 88 1.29 -7.29 10.09
C LEU A 88 -0.13 -6.73 10.00
N LEU A 89 -0.97 -6.98 11.01
CA LEU A 89 -2.34 -6.47 11.05
C LEU A 89 -2.36 -4.93 11.09
N GLY A 90 -1.46 -4.33 11.86
CA GLY A 90 -1.28 -2.88 11.87
C GLY A 90 -0.92 -2.32 10.49
N PHE A 91 0.02 -2.96 9.82
CA PHE A 91 0.45 -2.56 8.48
C PHE A 91 -0.68 -2.69 7.44
N LEU A 92 -1.36 -3.84 7.40
CA LEU A 92 -2.47 -4.07 6.48
C LEU A 92 -3.65 -3.13 6.76
N SER A 93 -3.99 -2.90 8.03
CA SER A 93 -5.06 -1.95 8.38
C SER A 93 -4.72 -0.51 7.97
N GLY A 94 -3.47 -0.09 8.18
CA GLY A 94 -3.00 1.22 7.73
C GLY A 94 -3.11 1.39 6.21
N ILE A 95 -2.66 0.40 5.44
CA ILE A 95 -2.79 0.41 3.96
C ILE A 95 -4.27 0.49 3.55
N LEU A 96 -5.14 -0.31 4.15
CA LEU A 96 -6.57 -0.32 3.81
C LEU A 96 -7.24 1.03 4.10
N ILE A 97 -6.92 1.66 5.23
CA ILE A 97 -7.44 2.97 5.60
C ILE A 97 -6.98 4.03 4.60
N ILE A 98 -5.66 4.12 4.34
CA ILE A 98 -5.11 5.08 3.39
C ILE A 98 -5.70 4.86 1.99
N SER A 99 -5.83 3.60 1.56
CA SER A 99 -6.41 3.23 0.27
C SER A 99 -7.88 3.64 0.16
N ALA A 100 -8.66 3.46 1.22
CA ALA A 100 -10.07 3.86 1.24
C ALA A 100 -10.21 5.37 1.05
N PHE A 101 -9.40 6.17 1.75
CA PHE A 101 -9.39 7.63 1.56
C PHE A 101 -8.96 8.03 0.15
N CYS A 102 -7.97 7.35 -0.44
CA CYS A 102 -7.55 7.60 -1.82
C CYS A 102 -8.65 7.26 -2.82
N VAL A 103 -9.35 6.14 -2.66
CA VAL A 103 -10.48 5.75 -3.52
C VAL A 103 -11.64 6.77 -3.41
N VAL A 104 -11.95 7.22 -2.20
CA VAL A 104 -12.99 8.25 -2.00
C VAL A 104 -12.59 9.57 -2.65
N ASP A 105 -11.30 9.96 -2.57
CA ASP A 105 -10.77 11.16 -3.24
C ASP A 105 -10.85 11.06 -4.77
N ASP A 106 -10.60 9.89 -5.32
CA ASP A 106 -10.70 9.64 -6.76
C ASP A 106 -12.15 9.73 -7.29
N ILE A 107 -13.13 9.34 -6.47
CA ILE A 107 -14.56 9.41 -6.82
C ILE A 107 -15.12 10.81 -6.54
N LYS A 108 -14.83 11.34 -5.34
CA LYS A 108 -15.32 12.65 -4.87
C LYS A 108 -14.11 13.44 -4.41
N THR A 109 -13.74 14.48 -5.14
CA THR A 109 -12.66 15.39 -4.74
C THR A 109 -12.90 15.87 -3.30
N ILE A 110 -12.13 15.34 -2.35
CA ILE A 110 -12.19 15.72 -0.94
C ILE A 110 -11.23 16.89 -0.66
N LYS A 111 -11.48 17.60 0.42
CA LYS A 111 -10.60 18.69 0.85
C LYS A 111 -9.20 18.14 1.21
N PRO A 112 -8.12 18.87 0.91
CA PRO A 112 -6.75 18.41 1.21
C PRO A 112 -6.54 18.03 2.69
N ILE A 113 -7.17 18.76 3.61
CA ILE A 113 -7.11 18.51 5.06
C ILE A 113 -7.73 17.14 5.39
N THR A 114 -8.88 16.79 4.81
CA THR A 114 -9.53 15.48 5.04
C THR A 114 -8.67 14.33 4.53
N LYS A 115 -7.99 14.51 3.40
CA LYS A 115 -7.04 13.53 2.85
C LYS A 115 -5.85 13.35 3.79
N LEU A 116 -5.25 14.45 4.24
CA LEU A 116 -4.14 14.43 5.19
C LEU A 116 -4.53 13.75 6.52
N THR A 117 -5.72 14.03 7.05
CA THR A 117 -6.23 13.39 8.27
C THR A 117 -6.35 11.88 8.11
N GLY A 118 -6.87 11.39 6.99
CA GLY A 118 -6.96 9.95 6.71
C GLY A 118 -5.58 9.27 6.64
N GLN A 119 -4.61 9.92 5.99
CA GLN A 119 -3.23 9.44 5.92
C GLN A 119 -2.56 9.41 7.30
N LEU A 120 -2.79 10.46 8.11
CA LEU A 120 -2.26 10.55 9.47
C LEU A 120 -2.82 9.46 10.38
N ILE A 121 -4.13 9.20 10.32
CA ILE A 121 -4.76 8.10 11.07
C ILE A 121 -4.13 6.76 10.69
N GLY A 122 -3.99 6.47 9.39
CA GLY A 122 -3.34 5.25 8.93
C GLY A 122 -1.91 5.12 9.45
N ALA A 123 -1.12 6.19 9.39
CA ALA A 123 0.26 6.22 9.89
C ALA A 123 0.35 6.00 11.41
N ILE A 124 -0.55 6.64 12.19
CA ILE A 124 -0.61 6.46 13.65
C ILE A 124 -0.92 5.01 14.02
N ILE A 125 -1.86 4.36 13.31
CA ILE A 125 -2.19 2.95 13.56
C ILE A 125 -0.98 2.06 13.31
N VAL A 126 -0.27 2.25 12.19
CA VAL A 126 0.95 1.50 11.86
C VAL A 126 2.02 1.68 12.93
N ALA A 127 2.26 2.93 13.35
CA ALA A 127 3.23 3.26 14.41
C ALA A 127 2.85 2.66 15.77
N ALA A 128 1.57 2.72 16.14
CA ALA A 128 1.05 2.13 17.39
C ALA A 128 1.17 0.60 17.43
N CYS A 129 1.18 -0.06 16.27
CA CYS A 129 1.43 -1.50 16.16
C CYS A 129 2.92 -1.88 16.27
N GLY A 130 3.80 -0.91 16.51
CA GLY A 130 5.23 -1.14 16.75
C GLY A 130 6.09 -1.17 15.48
N ILE A 131 5.58 -0.66 14.35
CA ILE A 131 6.38 -0.47 13.14
C ILE A 131 7.04 0.90 13.24
N ARG A 132 8.34 0.92 13.54
CA ARG A 132 9.15 2.13 13.71
C ARG A 132 10.43 2.00 12.89
N ILE A 133 11.01 3.13 12.57
CA ILE A 133 12.37 3.20 12.02
C ILE A 133 13.32 3.11 13.22
N GLU A 134 14.03 1.99 13.34
CA GLU A 134 14.96 1.73 14.45
C GLU A 134 16.36 2.31 14.18
N GLY A 135 16.70 2.59 12.93
CA GLY A 135 17.97 3.20 12.57
C GLY A 135 18.01 3.67 11.12
N ILE A 136 18.75 4.70 10.86
CA ILE A 136 19.02 5.20 9.51
C ILE A 136 20.54 5.13 9.29
N THR A 137 20.97 4.23 8.40
CA THR A 137 22.38 4.15 7.98
C THR A 137 22.57 5.01 6.75
N LEU A 138 23.28 6.11 6.90
CA LEU A 138 23.71 6.94 5.77
C LEU A 138 25.11 6.53 5.32
N PRO A 139 25.41 6.46 4.01
CA PRO A 139 26.69 5.95 3.50
C PRO A 139 27.90 6.78 3.93
N PHE A 140 27.70 7.98 4.52
CA PHE A 140 28.76 8.89 4.93
C PHE A 140 28.67 9.34 6.40
N ILE A 141 27.64 8.95 7.14
CA ILE A 141 27.42 9.37 8.53
C ILE A 141 26.92 8.17 9.34
N ASN A 142 27.74 7.70 10.28
CA ASN A 142 27.30 6.77 11.30
C ASN A 142 26.50 7.53 12.35
N LEU A 143 25.17 7.57 12.19
CA LEU A 143 24.29 8.05 13.27
C LEU A 143 24.22 6.96 14.33
N PRO A 144 24.36 7.30 15.65
CA PRO A 144 24.19 6.31 16.70
C PRO A 144 22.75 5.75 16.63
N GLU A 145 22.66 4.44 16.86
CA GLU A 145 21.35 3.76 16.97
C GLU A 145 20.48 4.52 17.99
N ILE A 146 19.27 4.86 17.57
CA ILE A 146 18.30 5.48 18.48
C ILE A 146 17.83 4.37 19.40
N HIS A 147 18.60 4.11 20.46
CA HIS A 147 18.17 3.25 21.55
C HIS A 147 17.06 3.98 22.32
N GLU A 148 15.92 3.34 22.34
CA GLU A 148 14.76 3.45 23.24
C GLU A 148 14.65 4.73 24.10
N ILE A 149 13.64 5.53 23.77
CA ILE A 149 12.90 6.35 24.76
C ILE A 149 11.53 5.71 24.93
#